data_c55a6ede29c29c480fcc57c87665f736
#
_entry.id   c55a6ede29c29c480fcc57c87665f736
#
_cell.length_a   1.000
_cell.length_b   1.000
_cell.length_c   1.000
_cell.angle_alpha   90.00
_cell.angle_beta   90.00
_cell.angle_gamma   90.00
#
_symmetry.space_group_name_H-M   'P 1'
#
loop_
_entity.id
_entity.type
_entity.pdbx_description
1 polymer ?
#
loop_
_entity_poly.entity_id
_entity_poly.type
_entity_poly.pdbx_seq_one_letter_code
_entity_poly.pdbx_strand_id
1 'polypeptide(L)'
;METFTPASSGDKARTRSLLPVVAIALCTFLVVSSEMMPVGVLTPMAGSLGISEGVAGLSLTITGLVAAVVATVAPALVGRADRRGVLVLFMCVLTAANALTALAPDFLVLAGARVLLGVSMGMVWGLAAGLGSRLAEPGRAALATTLIFSGVSIASVLGVPLGTFVADSFGWRSAFWALSAAGAFASVLLLVVLPPVPVAGRVRPGVGFGVLRNPGVSAGIAISVLVVLGHFAGYTYVRPFLESEAGLSPALVAAALLAYGVAGVLGNFVVGSLAGKSARAAVMVAVGGVVAATSALAFGGGAAALSASVLLVVWGLGYGGVSVSTQTWTAAADPERVEASSALWAGAFNASIAVGSVVGGAVIDGAGETAVMRVAAFGALCAFVVAVVARPRR
;
A
#
# COMPACT_ATOMS: atom_id res chain seq x y z
N MET A 1 -39.91 53.84 -20.46
CA MET A 1 -40.59 52.52 -20.53
C MET A 1 -39.53 51.56 -21.11
N GLU A 2 -38.58 51.16 -20.27
CA GLU A 2 -37.48 50.29 -20.66
C GLU A 2 -37.93 48.86 -20.43
N THR A 3 -37.91 48.07 -21.50
CA THR A 3 -38.25 46.64 -21.48
C THR A 3 -37.11 45.84 -20.93
N PHE A 4 -37.31 45.29 -19.75
CA PHE A 4 -36.41 44.33 -19.09
C PHE A 4 -36.51 43.00 -19.82
N THR A 5 -35.46 42.63 -20.56
CA THR A 5 -35.33 41.29 -21.15
C THR A 5 -34.71 40.38 -20.09
N PRO A 6 -35.35 39.28 -19.66
CA PRO A 6 -34.74 38.34 -18.74
C PRO A 6 -33.64 37.56 -19.46
N ALA A 7 -32.42 37.61 -18.94
CA ALA A 7 -31.31 36.78 -19.38
C ALA A 7 -31.69 35.32 -19.21
N SER A 8 -31.61 34.53 -20.28
CA SER A 8 -31.84 33.09 -20.28
C SER A 8 -30.76 32.41 -19.46
N SER A 9 -31.08 32.01 -18.25
CA SER A 9 -30.30 31.14 -17.40
C SER A 9 -30.37 29.68 -17.90
N GLY A 10 -29.60 29.40 -18.94
CA GLY A 10 -29.47 28.06 -19.54
C GLY A 10 -28.11 27.45 -19.31
N ASP A 11 -27.44 27.72 -18.18
CA ASP A 11 -26.25 27.00 -17.79
C ASP A 11 -26.69 25.76 -16.99
N LYS A 12 -27.10 24.71 -17.73
CA LYS A 12 -27.25 23.37 -17.14
C LYS A 12 -25.90 22.99 -16.56
N ALA A 13 -25.77 23.04 -15.24
CA ALA A 13 -24.68 22.48 -14.51
C ALA A 13 -24.45 21.04 -15.03
N ARG A 14 -23.45 20.84 -15.90
CA ARG A 14 -23.02 19.53 -16.36
C ARG A 14 -22.51 18.80 -15.12
N THR A 15 -23.33 17.92 -14.59
CA THR A 15 -22.91 16.98 -13.55
C THR A 15 -21.65 16.29 -14.06
N ARG A 16 -20.50 16.63 -13.49
CA ARG A 16 -19.23 15.99 -13.87
C ARG A 16 -19.33 14.52 -13.53
N SER A 17 -19.18 13.68 -14.54
CA SER A 17 -19.21 12.22 -14.38
C SER A 17 -18.18 11.79 -13.34
N LEU A 18 -18.55 10.87 -12.43
CA LEU A 18 -17.61 10.24 -11.50
C LEU A 18 -16.70 9.21 -12.18
N LEU A 19 -16.94 8.92 -13.46
CA LEU A 19 -16.21 7.90 -14.22
C LEU A 19 -14.67 8.14 -14.25
N PRO A 20 -14.15 9.38 -14.43
CA PRO A 20 -12.72 9.65 -14.31
C PRO A 20 -12.15 9.31 -12.92
N VAL A 21 -12.92 9.57 -11.85
CA VAL A 21 -12.51 9.27 -10.47
C VAL A 21 -12.43 7.75 -10.25
N VAL A 22 -13.43 7.00 -10.76
CA VAL A 22 -13.43 5.52 -10.71
C VAL A 22 -12.29 4.93 -11.54
N ALA A 23 -11.98 5.51 -12.70
CA ALA A 23 -10.84 5.06 -13.51
C ALA A 23 -9.50 5.21 -12.76
N ILE A 24 -9.32 6.32 -12.01
CA ILE A 24 -8.13 6.51 -11.18
C ILE A 24 -8.15 5.56 -9.96
N ALA A 25 -9.31 5.28 -9.36
CA ALA A 25 -9.44 4.26 -8.32
C ALA A 25 -9.04 2.86 -8.82
N LEU A 26 -9.37 2.51 -10.05
CA LEU A 26 -8.89 1.28 -10.69
C LEU A 26 -7.37 1.29 -10.85
N CYS A 27 -6.77 2.43 -11.21
CA CYS A 27 -5.31 2.54 -11.29
C CYS A 27 -4.63 2.31 -9.94
N THR A 28 -5.14 2.93 -8.86
CA THR A 28 -4.60 2.72 -7.51
C THR A 28 -4.78 1.28 -7.03
N PHE A 29 -5.90 0.64 -7.36
CA PHE A 29 -6.12 -0.79 -7.13
C PHE A 29 -5.07 -1.64 -7.85
N LEU A 30 -4.84 -1.42 -9.14
CA LEU A 30 -3.90 -2.21 -9.94
C LEU A 30 -2.45 -2.01 -9.50
N VAL A 31 -2.08 -0.78 -9.14
CA VAL A 31 -0.74 -0.47 -8.62
C VAL A 31 -0.45 -1.27 -7.34
N VAL A 32 -1.34 -1.20 -6.36
CA VAL A 32 -1.17 -1.90 -5.07
C VAL A 32 -1.27 -3.42 -5.23
N SER A 33 -2.21 -3.90 -6.06
CA SER A 33 -2.31 -5.34 -6.35
C SER A 33 -1.03 -5.86 -7.02
N SER A 34 -0.45 -5.13 -7.99
CA SER A 34 0.79 -5.53 -8.67
C SER A 34 2.00 -5.50 -7.73
N GLU A 35 2.05 -4.52 -6.80
CA GLU A 35 3.09 -4.44 -5.79
C GLU A 35 3.05 -5.63 -4.83
N MET A 36 1.85 -5.92 -4.27
CA MET A 36 1.68 -6.93 -3.23
C MET A 36 1.55 -8.36 -3.77
N MET A 37 1.37 -8.55 -5.07
CA MET A 37 1.20 -9.88 -5.70
C MET A 37 2.27 -10.90 -5.30
N PRO A 38 3.57 -10.55 -5.23
CA PRO A 38 4.60 -11.51 -4.82
C PRO A 38 4.35 -12.18 -3.47
N VAL A 39 3.71 -11.49 -2.52
CA VAL A 39 3.36 -12.08 -1.20
C VAL A 39 2.50 -13.33 -1.35
N GLY A 40 1.51 -13.26 -2.24
CA GLY A 40 0.58 -14.36 -2.46
C GLY A 40 1.11 -15.50 -3.33
N VAL A 41 2.20 -15.26 -4.08
CA VAL A 41 2.75 -16.23 -5.05
C VAL A 41 4.23 -16.56 -4.78
N LEU A 42 4.75 -16.22 -3.59
CA LEU A 42 6.18 -16.23 -3.29
C LEU A 42 6.80 -17.62 -3.52
N THR A 43 6.24 -18.64 -2.87
CA THR A 43 6.74 -20.03 -2.96
C THR A 43 6.75 -20.58 -4.39
N PRO A 44 5.63 -20.55 -5.17
CA PRO A 44 5.66 -21.06 -6.54
C PRO A 44 6.54 -20.22 -7.47
N MET A 45 6.69 -18.92 -7.22
CA MET A 45 7.58 -18.04 -7.98
C MET A 45 9.05 -18.39 -7.71
N ALA A 46 9.45 -18.52 -6.45
CA ALA A 46 10.80 -18.90 -6.05
C ALA A 46 11.19 -20.28 -6.63
N GLY A 47 10.34 -21.28 -6.44
CA GLY A 47 10.58 -22.64 -6.95
C GLY A 47 10.72 -22.70 -8.47
N SER A 48 9.90 -21.96 -9.22
CA SER A 48 9.95 -21.98 -10.70
C SER A 48 11.15 -21.22 -11.29
N LEU A 49 11.71 -20.25 -10.56
CA LEU A 49 12.89 -19.48 -10.95
C LEU A 49 14.20 -20.06 -10.39
N GLY A 50 14.12 -21.11 -9.54
CA GLY A 50 15.28 -21.73 -8.91
C GLY A 50 16.03 -20.81 -7.95
N ILE A 51 15.33 -19.93 -7.24
CA ILE A 51 15.87 -18.94 -6.31
C ILE A 51 15.32 -19.18 -4.90
N SER A 52 15.98 -18.61 -3.88
CA SER A 52 15.46 -18.64 -2.52
C SER A 52 14.23 -17.74 -2.35
N GLU A 53 13.43 -17.98 -1.32
CA GLU A 53 12.29 -17.16 -0.98
C GLU A 53 12.70 -15.75 -0.59
N GLY A 54 13.84 -15.59 0.08
CA GLY A 54 14.42 -14.30 0.39
C GLY A 54 14.76 -13.50 -0.86
N VAL A 55 15.37 -14.12 -1.86
CA VAL A 55 15.66 -13.50 -3.16
C VAL A 55 14.35 -13.14 -3.89
N ALA A 56 13.35 -14.02 -3.88
CA ALA A 56 12.04 -13.73 -4.46
C ALA A 56 11.37 -12.53 -3.78
N GLY A 57 11.49 -12.41 -2.45
CA GLY A 57 10.98 -11.28 -1.67
C GLY A 57 11.60 -9.92 -2.02
N LEU A 58 12.83 -9.89 -2.59
CA LEU A 58 13.43 -8.65 -3.11
C LEU A 58 12.57 -8.00 -4.20
N SER A 59 11.66 -8.74 -4.80
CA SER A 59 10.70 -8.19 -5.77
C SER A 59 9.81 -7.08 -5.18
N LEU A 60 9.44 -7.16 -3.89
CA LEU A 60 8.74 -6.08 -3.19
C LEU A 60 9.69 -4.93 -2.89
N THR A 61 10.87 -5.23 -2.38
CA THR A 61 11.89 -4.25 -2.01
C THR A 61 12.26 -3.35 -3.18
N ILE A 62 12.59 -3.94 -4.33
CA ILE A 62 12.97 -3.21 -5.55
C ILE A 62 11.84 -2.26 -5.96
N THR A 63 10.60 -2.76 -6.02
CA THR A 63 9.44 -1.95 -6.37
C THR A 63 9.23 -0.80 -5.39
N GLY A 64 9.25 -1.07 -4.09
CA GLY A 64 9.02 -0.07 -3.04
C GLY A 64 10.08 1.02 -3.00
N LEU A 65 11.37 0.67 -3.10
CA LEU A 65 12.47 1.64 -3.12
C LEU A 65 12.41 2.55 -4.35
N VAL A 66 12.21 1.97 -5.53
CA VAL A 66 12.09 2.75 -6.76
C VAL A 66 10.86 3.66 -6.70
N ALA A 67 9.72 3.15 -6.22
CA ALA A 67 8.50 3.95 -6.07
C ALA A 67 8.68 5.10 -5.08
N ALA A 68 9.35 4.89 -3.95
CA ALA A 68 9.63 5.93 -2.97
C ALA A 68 10.45 7.08 -3.57
N VAL A 69 11.52 6.75 -4.31
CA VAL A 69 12.35 7.75 -5.00
C VAL A 69 11.54 8.48 -6.06
N VAL A 70 10.85 7.74 -6.94
CA VAL A 70 10.10 8.33 -8.06
C VAL A 70 8.94 9.18 -7.57
N ALA A 71 8.19 8.76 -6.55
CA ALA A 71 7.07 9.53 -6.01
C ALA A 71 7.50 10.91 -5.50
N THR A 72 8.70 11.03 -4.91
CA THR A 72 9.21 12.30 -4.42
C THR A 72 9.56 13.28 -5.54
N VAL A 73 10.05 12.77 -6.68
CA VAL A 73 10.47 13.59 -7.83
C VAL A 73 9.41 13.73 -8.91
N ALA A 74 8.37 12.89 -8.88
CA ALA A 74 7.31 12.84 -9.89
C ALA A 74 6.67 14.23 -10.19
N PRO A 75 6.28 15.06 -9.19
CA PRO A 75 5.70 16.37 -9.46
C PRO A 75 6.64 17.30 -10.21
N ALA A 76 7.97 17.20 -9.95
CA ALA A 76 8.99 18.00 -10.61
C ALA A 76 9.27 17.50 -12.02
N LEU A 77 9.33 16.18 -12.23
CA LEU A 77 9.56 15.57 -13.53
C LEU A 77 8.43 15.85 -14.52
N VAL A 78 7.19 15.75 -14.04
CA VAL A 78 6.02 15.95 -14.89
C VAL A 78 5.80 17.43 -15.24
N GLY A 79 6.22 18.35 -14.38
CA GLY A 79 6.18 19.79 -14.66
C GLY A 79 4.81 20.24 -15.15
N ARG A 80 4.75 20.80 -16.38
CA ARG A 80 3.54 21.30 -17.04
C ARG A 80 2.83 20.27 -17.94
N ALA A 81 3.34 19.04 -18.05
CA ALA A 81 2.71 18.04 -18.91
C ALA A 81 1.28 17.72 -18.45
N ASP A 82 0.44 17.38 -19.42
CA ASP A 82 -0.93 16.95 -19.13
C ASP A 82 -0.94 15.67 -18.29
N ARG A 83 -1.61 15.73 -17.14
CA ARG A 83 -1.67 14.60 -16.19
C ARG A 83 -2.36 13.37 -16.77
N ARG A 84 -3.28 13.54 -17.72
CA ARG A 84 -3.90 12.43 -18.45
C ARG A 84 -2.86 11.63 -19.23
N GLY A 85 -2.06 12.29 -20.07
CA GLY A 85 -1.02 11.62 -20.89
C GLY A 85 0.01 10.92 -20.01
N VAL A 86 0.41 11.53 -18.89
CA VAL A 86 1.36 10.95 -17.93
C VAL A 86 0.79 9.70 -17.26
N LEU A 87 -0.45 9.75 -16.75
CA LEU A 87 -1.09 8.59 -16.13
C LEU A 87 -1.24 7.43 -17.12
N VAL A 88 -1.70 7.71 -18.33
CA VAL A 88 -1.82 6.68 -19.38
C VAL A 88 -0.47 6.04 -19.66
N LEU A 89 0.58 6.85 -19.86
CA LEU A 89 1.94 6.35 -20.10
C LEU A 89 2.37 5.40 -18.99
N PHE A 90 2.21 5.80 -17.71
CA PHE A 90 2.69 4.98 -16.60
C PHE A 90 1.78 3.77 -16.32
N MET A 91 0.51 3.81 -16.68
CA MET A 91 -0.32 2.60 -16.70
C MET A 91 0.08 1.64 -17.84
N CYS A 92 0.53 2.13 -18.99
CA CYS A 92 1.16 1.30 -20.01
C CYS A 92 2.50 0.69 -19.52
N VAL A 93 3.30 1.45 -18.77
CA VAL A 93 4.52 0.93 -18.14
C VAL A 93 4.18 -0.15 -17.10
N LEU A 94 3.13 0.02 -16.27
CA LEU A 94 2.64 -1.01 -15.35
C LEU A 94 2.21 -2.27 -16.10
N THR A 95 1.48 -2.12 -17.19
CA THR A 95 1.07 -3.21 -18.07
C THR A 95 2.27 -4.00 -18.58
N ALA A 96 3.27 -3.30 -19.14
CA ALA A 96 4.50 -3.89 -19.63
C ALA A 96 5.31 -4.57 -18.50
N ALA A 97 5.37 -3.94 -17.33
CA ALA A 97 6.06 -4.49 -16.16
C ALA A 97 5.44 -5.81 -15.69
N ASN A 98 4.11 -5.89 -15.62
CA ASN A 98 3.43 -7.13 -15.27
C ASN A 98 3.59 -8.21 -16.36
N ALA A 99 3.51 -7.85 -17.66
CA ALA A 99 3.80 -8.78 -18.74
C ALA A 99 5.23 -9.31 -18.69
N LEU A 100 6.21 -8.42 -18.46
CA LEU A 100 7.62 -8.80 -18.32
C LEU A 100 7.85 -9.70 -17.11
N THR A 101 7.15 -9.44 -15.99
CA THR A 101 7.16 -10.33 -14.83
C THR A 101 6.63 -11.72 -15.17
N ALA A 102 5.51 -11.80 -15.89
CA ALA A 102 4.94 -13.09 -16.31
C ALA A 102 5.84 -13.86 -17.27
N LEU A 103 6.63 -13.17 -18.07
CA LEU A 103 7.58 -13.75 -19.03
C LEU A 103 8.96 -14.02 -18.42
N ALA A 104 9.26 -13.57 -17.19
CA ALA A 104 10.58 -13.66 -16.61
C ALA A 104 11.10 -15.11 -16.54
N PRO A 105 12.25 -15.41 -17.19
CA PRO A 105 12.89 -16.71 -17.10
C PRO A 105 13.79 -16.84 -15.87
N ASP A 106 14.25 -15.71 -15.33
CA ASP A 106 15.18 -15.63 -14.21
C ASP A 106 14.92 -14.40 -13.34
N PHE A 107 15.69 -14.29 -12.25
CA PHE A 107 15.56 -13.17 -11.30
C PHE A 107 15.96 -11.82 -11.89
N LEU A 108 16.91 -11.76 -12.81
CA LEU A 108 17.39 -10.49 -13.37
C LEU A 108 16.29 -9.79 -14.19
N VAL A 109 15.59 -10.56 -15.03
CA VAL A 109 14.44 -10.06 -15.79
C VAL A 109 13.29 -9.70 -14.85
N LEU A 110 13.03 -10.51 -13.82
CA LEU A 110 12.06 -10.18 -12.78
C LEU A 110 12.41 -8.86 -12.08
N ALA A 111 13.64 -8.67 -11.66
CA ALA A 111 14.11 -7.45 -11.00
C ALA A 111 13.96 -6.21 -11.93
N GLY A 112 14.31 -6.33 -13.20
CA GLY A 112 14.07 -5.28 -14.19
C GLY A 112 12.59 -4.91 -14.33
N ALA A 113 11.70 -5.90 -14.36
CA ALA A 113 10.26 -5.69 -14.37
C ALA A 113 9.78 -4.97 -13.09
N ARG A 114 10.36 -5.29 -11.94
CA ARG A 114 10.04 -4.64 -10.65
C ARG A 114 10.51 -3.19 -10.59
N VAL A 115 11.64 -2.87 -11.20
CA VAL A 115 12.07 -1.46 -11.38
C VAL A 115 11.05 -0.68 -12.20
N LEU A 116 10.61 -1.22 -13.36
CA LEU A 116 9.58 -0.58 -14.19
C LEU A 116 8.26 -0.40 -13.43
N LEU A 117 7.84 -1.41 -12.66
CA LEU A 117 6.65 -1.32 -11.82
C LEU A 117 6.80 -0.21 -10.77
N GLY A 118 7.95 -0.13 -10.09
CA GLY A 118 8.24 0.91 -9.10
C GLY A 118 8.21 2.31 -9.69
N VAL A 119 8.74 2.50 -10.90
CA VAL A 119 8.64 3.78 -11.63
C VAL A 119 7.19 4.15 -11.90
N SER A 120 6.40 3.21 -12.44
CA SER A 120 4.97 3.42 -12.67
C SER A 120 4.22 3.76 -11.39
N MET A 121 4.42 2.97 -10.36
CA MET A 121 3.80 3.14 -9.04
C MET A 121 4.11 4.52 -8.45
N GLY A 122 5.38 4.92 -8.41
CA GLY A 122 5.80 6.21 -7.89
C GLY A 122 5.16 7.39 -8.63
N MET A 123 5.05 7.30 -9.96
CA MET A 123 4.39 8.32 -10.77
C MET A 123 2.88 8.37 -10.53
N VAL A 124 2.20 7.24 -10.46
CA VAL A 124 0.75 7.19 -10.17
C VAL A 124 0.47 7.77 -8.79
N TRP A 125 1.23 7.37 -7.75
CA TRP A 125 1.09 7.92 -6.40
C TRP A 125 1.35 9.42 -6.32
N GLY A 126 2.43 9.89 -6.95
CA GLY A 126 2.78 11.31 -6.97
C GLY A 126 1.71 12.20 -7.61
N LEU A 127 0.86 11.63 -8.48
CA LEU A 127 -0.19 12.36 -9.20
C LEU A 127 -1.58 12.16 -8.60
N ALA A 128 -1.90 10.95 -8.11
CA ALA A 128 -3.25 10.57 -7.66
C ALA A 128 -3.80 11.49 -6.57
N ALA A 129 -2.97 11.86 -5.59
CA ALA A 129 -3.37 12.72 -4.47
C ALA A 129 -3.90 14.10 -4.91
N GLY A 130 -3.31 14.67 -5.98
CA GLY A 130 -3.71 15.99 -6.50
C GLY A 130 -4.86 15.97 -7.49
N LEU A 131 -5.26 14.80 -7.99
CA LEU A 131 -6.29 14.70 -9.04
C LEU A 131 -7.72 14.71 -8.49
N GLY A 132 -7.94 14.20 -7.28
CA GLY A 132 -9.26 14.18 -6.66
C GLY A 132 -9.88 15.56 -6.57
N SER A 133 -9.12 16.56 -6.11
CA SER A 133 -9.58 17.94 -6.00
C SER A 133 -9.83 18.65 -7.33
N ARG A 134 -9.14 18.20 -8.41
CA ARG A 134 -9.24 18.81 -9.74
C ARG A 134 -10.38 18.25 -10.59
N LEU A 135 -10.72 16.97 -10.36
CA LEU A 135 -11.77 16.26 -11.10
C LEU A 135 -13.14 16.41 -10.45
N ALA A 136 -13.18 16.71 -9.16
CA ALA A 136 -14.41 16.87 -8.41
C ALA A 136 -15.14 18.19 -8.73
N GLU A 137 -16.45 18.18 -8.53
CA GLU A 137 -17.25 19.39 -8.42
C GLU A 137 -16.86 20.18 -7.16
N PRO A 138 -17.08 21.52 -7.15
CA PRO A 138 -16.89 22.32 -5.95
C PRO A 138 -17.62 21.71 -4.74
N GLY A 139 -16.91 21.52 -3.62
CA GLY A 139 -17.44 20.89 -2.41
C GLY A 139 -17.37 19.35 -2.36
N ARG A 140 -17.02 18.66 -3.45
CA ARG A 140 -16.91 17.17 -3.50
C ARG A 140 -15.48 16.64 -3.59
N ALA A 141 -14.49 17.49 -3.44
CA ALA A 141 -13.06 17.09 -3.54
C ALA A 141 -12.69 15.98 -2.56
N ALA A 142 -13.20 16.02 -1.33
CA ALA A 142 -12.97 14.99 -0.32
C ALA A 142 -13.54 13.64 -0.76
N LEU A 143 -14.77 13.61 -1.29
CA LEU A 143 -15.40 12.39 -1.79
C LEU A 143 -14.61 11.79 -2.96
N ALA A 144 -14.18 12.60 -3.93
CA ALA A 144 -13.39 12.14 -5.06
C ALA A 144 -12.05 11.55 -4.61
N THR A 145 -11.36 12.21 -3.68
CA THR A 145 -10.11 11.69 -3.10
C THR A 145 -10.35 10.36 -2.38
N THR A 146 -11.42 10.25 -1.57
CA THR A 146 -11.79 9.00 -0.89
C THR A 146 -12.06 7.88 -1.90
N LEU A 147 -12.77 8.15 -2.98
CA LEU A 147 -13.04 7.17 -4.04
C LEU A 147 -11.75 6.72 -4.73
N ILE A 148 -10.82 7.63 -5.04
CA ILE A 148 -9.51 7.28 -5.62
C ILE A 148 -8.75 6.33 -4.69
N PHE A 149 -8.70 6.64 -3.40
CA PHE A 149 -7.97 5.81 -2.42
C PHE A 149 -8.73 4.55 -1.99
N SER A 150 -10.03 4.43 -2.30
CA SER A 150 -10.77 3.17 -2.08
C SER A 150 -10.18 2.01 -2.89
N GLY A 151 -9.57 2.31 -4.04
CA GLY A 151 -8.83 1.31 -4.81
C GLY A 151 -7.74 0.60 -4.01
N VAL A 152 -7.02 1.34 -3.15
CA VAL A 152 -6.01 0.78 -2.23
C VAL A 152 -6.64 -0.20 -1.24
N SER A 153 -7.75 0.20 -0.62
CA SER A 153 -8.45 -0.64 0.36
C SER A 153 -8.99 -1.93 -0.29
N ILE A 154 -9.54 -1.80 -1.50
CA ILE A 154 -10.04 -2.95 -2.27
C ILE A 154 -8.87 -3.87 -2.67
N ALA A 155 -7.72 -3.31 -3.08
CA ALA A 155 -6.52 -4.08 -3.42
C ALA A 155 -5.97 -4.85 -2.21
N SER A 156 -6.00 -4.24 -1.04
CA SER A 156 -5.55 -4.88 0.21
C SER A 156 -6.41 -6.08 0.59
N VAL A 157 -7.70 -6.07 0.24
CA VAL A 157 -8.62 -7.18 0.53
C VAL A 157 -8.60 -8.24 -0.57
N LEU A 158 -8.67 -7.81 -1.83
CA LEU A 158 -8.91 -8.71 -2.95
C LEU A 158 -7.67 -8.98 -3.81
N GLY A 159 -6.70 -8.04 -3.85
CA GLY A 159 -5.58 -8.09 -4.78
C GLY A 159 -4.73 -9.34 -4.60
N VAL A 160 -4.21 -9.55 -3.41
CA VAL A 160 -3.37 -10.72 -3.10
C VAL A 160 -4.17 -12.03 -3.14
N PRO A 161 -5.34 -12.16 -2.44
CA PRO A 161 -6.10 -13.41 -2.43
C PRO A 161 -6.57 -13.86 -3.81
N LEU A 162 -7.11 -12.94 -4.62
CA LEU A 162 -7.53 -13.27 -5.99
C LEU A 162 -6.35 -13.69 -6.85
N GLY A 163 -5.22 -12.99 -6.74
CA GLY A 163 -4.01 -13.35 -7.44
C GLY A 163 -3.46 -14.70 -7.00
N THR A 164 -3.49 -14.99 -5.69
CA THR A 164 -3.11 -16.30 -5.15
C THR A 164 -4.00 -17.40 -5.72
N PHE A 165 -5.31 -17.21 -5.71
CA PHE A 165 -6.28 -18.16 -6.28
C PHE A 165 -6.04 -18.41 -7.77
N VAL A 166 -5.82 -17.36 -8.57
CA VAL A 166 -5.50 -17.47 -9.99
C VAL A 166 -4.17 -18.19 -10.19
N ALA A 167 -3.17 -17.88 -9.38
CA ALA A 167 -1.84 -18.49 -9.44
C ALA A 167 -1.87 -19.99 -9.11
N ASP A 168 -2.65 -20.39 -8.12
CA ASP A 168 -2.79 -21.79 -7.73
C ASP A 168 -3.56 -22.61 -8.75
N SER A 169 -4.51 -21.98 -9.48
CA SER A 169 -5.31 -22.64 -10.51
C SER A 169 -4.61 -22.74 -11.87
N PHE A 170 -3.85 -21.70 -12.26
CA PHE A 170 -3.30 -21.54 -13.62
C PHE A 170 -1.79 -21.27 -13.64
N GLY A 171 -1.12 -21.38 -12.50
CA GLY A 171 0.30 -21.04 -12.31
C GLY A 171 0.51 -19.55 -12.01
N TRP A 172 1.59 -19.22 -11.26
CA TRP A 172 1.85 -17.88 -10.74
C TRP A 172 1.98 -16.80 -11.84
N ARG A 173 2.43 -17.17 -13.03
CA ARG A 173 2.56 -16.25 -14.17
C ARG A 173 1.21 -15.72 -14.65
N SER A 174 0.14 -16.50 -14.51
CA SER A 174 -1.20 -16.11 -14.93
C SER A 174 -1.76 -14.94 -14.11
N ALA A 175 -1.40 -14.82 -12.83
CA ALA A 175 -1.77 -13.68 -11.99
C ALA A 175 -1.19 -12.36 -12.55
N PHE A 176 0.06 -12.37 -13.02
CA PHE A 176 0.67 -11.21 -13.64
C PHE A 176 0.14 -10.91 -15.05
N TRP A 177 -0.23 -11.94 -15.82
CA TRP A 177 -0.94 -11.74 -17.08
C TRP A 177 -2.32 -11.10 -16.86
N ALA A 178 -3.06 -11.51 -15.84
CA ALA A 178 -4.34 -10.90 -15.47
C ALA A 178 -4.17 -9.42 -15.09
N LEU A 179 -3.13 -9.09 -14.29
CA LEU A 179 -2.80 -7.71 -13.93
C LEU A 179 -2.35 -6.89 -15.16
N SER A 180 -1.61 -7.49 -16.09
CA SER A 180 -1.23 -6.84 -17.34
C SER A 180 -2.46 -6.52 -18.18
N ALA A 181 -3.36 -7.47 -18.39
CA ALA A 181 -4.61 -7.26 -19.15
C ALA A 181 -5.48 -6.18 -18.51
N ALA A 182 -5.62 -6.20 -17.17
CA ALA A 182 -6.37 -5.19 -16.44
C ALA A 182 -5.69 -3.80 -16.53
N GLY A 183 -4.35 -3.75 -16.53
CA GLY A 183 -3.58 -2.53 -16.74
C GLY A 183 -3.78 -1.92 -18.12
N ALA A 184 -3.79 -2.77 -19.16
CA ALA A 184 -4.11 -2.36 -20.53
C ALA A 184 -5.53 -1.78 -20.62
N PHE A 185 -6.51 -2.47 -20.01
CA PHE A 185 -7.88 -1.97 -19.93
C PHE A 185 -7.96 -0.62 -19.21
N ALA A 186 -7.30 -0.46 -18.08
CA ALA A 186 -7.27 0.80 -17.34
C ALA A 186 -6.61 1.93 -18.15
N SER A 187 -5.56 1.63 -18.93
CA SER A 187 -4.91 2.60 -19.82
C SER A 187 -5.87 3.12 -20.90
N VAL A 188 -6.62 2.23 -21.53
CA VAL A 188 -7.65 2.59 -22.52
C VAL A 188 -8.78 3.36 -21.86
N LEU A 189 -9.24 2.91 -20.69
CA LEU A 189 -10.30 3.60 -19.94
C LEU A 189 -9.89 5.03 -19.60
N LEU A 190 -8.66 5.25 -19.11
CA LEU A 190 -8.16 6.60 -18.85
C LEU A 190 -8.13 7.48 -20.10
N LEU A 191 -7.71 6.93 -21.25
CA LEU A 191 -7.70 7.63 -22.52
C LEU A 191 -9.12 8.09 -22.94
N VAL A 192 -10.12 7.31 -22.64
CA VAL A 192 -11.51 7.62 -23.04
C VAL A 192 -12.16 8.59 -22.07
N VAL A 193 -12.00 8.36 -20.75
CA VAL A 193 -12.83 9.06 -19.76
C VAL A 193 -12.15 10.24 -19.06
N LEU A 194 -10.80 10.25 -18.96
CA LEU A 194 -10.11 11.31 -18.25
C LEU A 194 -9.96 12.55 -19.14
N PRO A 195 -10.50 13.70 -18.76
CA PRO A 195 -10.28 14.94 -19.49
C PRO A 195 -8.80 15.38 -19.37
N PRO A 196 -8.30 16.23 -20.30
CA PRO A 196 -7.00 16.86 -20.10
C PRO A 196 -6.96 17.63 -18.77
N VAL A 197 -5.90 17.42 -17.99
CA VAL A 197 -5.72 18.06 -16.67
C VAL A 197 -4.38 18.81 -16.67
N PRO A 198 -4.32 20.00 -17.28
CA PRO A 198 -3.14 20.83 -17.26
C PRO A 198 -2.85 21.37 -15.85
N VAL A 199 -1.58 21.60 -15.52
CA VAL A 199 -1.17 22.14 -14.23
C VAL A 199 -0.60 23.55 -14.38
N ALA A 200 -1.22 24.50 -13.70
CA ALA A 200 -0.67 25.85 -13.52
C ALA A 200 0.11 25.88 -12.19
N GLY A 201 1.44 25.92 -12.27
CA GLY A 201 2.31 26.15 -11.12
C GLY A 201 3.34 25.04 -10.85
N ARG A 202 4.51 25.45 -10.31
CA ARG A 202 5.56 24.53 -9.83
C ARG A 202 5.27 24.14 -8.39
N VAL A 203 5.14 22.84 -8.13
CA VAL A 203 5.18 22.32 -6.75
C VAL A 203 6.65 22.33 -6.32
N ARG A 204 6.97 23.02 -5.21
CA ARG A 204 8.31 22.98 -4.63
C ARG A 204 8.44 21.69 -3.81
N PRO A 205 9.39 20.80 -4.13
CA PRO A 205 9.70 19.69 -3.24
C PRO A 205 10.39 20.23 -1.99
N GLY A 206 9.89 19.89 -0.83
CA GLY A 206 10.51 20.27 0.42
C GLY A 206 10.10 19.30 1.52
N VAL A 207 10.87 18.22 1.71
CA VAL A 207 10.74 17.39 2.93
C VAL A 207 11.44 18.13 4.05
N GLY A 208 10.66 18.80 4.89
CA GLY A 208 11.20 19.54 6.03
C GLY A 208 11.63 18.61 7.17
N PHE A 209 12.85 18.06 7.14
CA PHE A 209 13.38 17.25 8.25
C PHE A 209 13.37 17.99 9.61
N GLY A 210 13.17 19.29 9.61
CA GLY A 210 13.03 20.09 10.83
C GLY A 210 11.86 19.69 11.73
N VAL A 211 10.85 18.97 11.20
CA VAL A 211 9.73 18.45 12.00
C VAL A 211 10.17 17.34 12.95
N LEU A 212 11.30 16.66 12.70
CA LEU A 212 11.87 15.65 13.60
C LEU A 212 12.39 16.23 14.93
N ARG A 213 12.54 17.55 15.04
CA ARG A 213 12.84 18.17 16.32
C ARG A 213 11.68 18.15 17.30
N ASN A 214 10.45 17.89 16.79
CA ASN A 214 9.28 17.67 17.64
C ASN A 214 9.28 16.22 18.14
N PRO A 215 9.42 15.97 19.47
CA PRO A 215 9.48 14.60 20.01
C PRO A 215 8.24 13.77 19.72
N GLY A 216 7.06 14.40 19.63
CA GLY A 216 5.81 13.70 19.30
C GLY A 216 5.78 13.22 17.85
N VAL A 217 6.28 14.02 16.90
CA VAL A 217 6.43 13.63 15.49
C VAL A 217 7.44 12.49 15.36
N SER A 218 8.60 12.63 15.99
CA SER A 218 9.66 11.60 15.97
C SER A 218 9.15 10.28 16.55
N ALA A 219 8.40 10.31 17.65
CA ALA A 219 7.79 9.12 18.23
C ALA A 219 6.77 8.47 17.28
N GLY A 220 5.87 9.25 16.66
CA GLY A 220 4.90 8.74 15.70
C GLY A 220 5.56 8.08 14.48
N ILE A 221 6.62 8.70 13.95
CA ILE A 221 7.41 8.13 12.85
C ILE A 221 8.16 6.87 13.31
N ALA A 222 8.80 6.88 14.49
CA ALA A 222 9.51 5.71 15.02
C ALA A 222 8.56 4.51 15.23
N ILE A 223 7.38 4.73 15.80
CA ILE A 223 6.35 3.71 15.95
C ILE A 223 5.99 3.13 14.58
N SER A 224 5.73 4.00 13.60
CA SER A 224 5.39 3.58 12.23
C SER A 224 6.51 2.75 11.60
N VAL A 225 7.76 3.23 11.67
CA VAL A 225 8.93 2.53 11.13
C VAL A 225 9.08 1.15 11.73
N LEU A 226 9.05 1.04 13.05
CA LEU A 226 9.28 -0.22 13.76
C LEU A 226 8.18 -1.25 13.48
N VAL A 227 6.90 -0.84 13.53
CA VAL A 227 5.79 -1.77 13.29
C VAL A 227 5.69 -2.17 11.82
N VAL A 228 5.93 -1.26 10.88
CA VAL A 228 5.84 -1.55 9.44
C VAL A 228 7.03 -2.41 8.99
N LEU A 229 8.23 -2.11 9.45
CA LEU A 229 9.42 -2.93 9.19
C LEU A 229 9.21 -4.35 9.69
N GLY A 230 8.81 -4.51 10.96
CA GLY A 230 8.53 -5.82 11.54
C GLY A 230 7.41 -6.55 10.78
N HIS A 231 6.32 -5.85 10.48
CA HIS A 231 5.21 -6.41 9.71
C HIS A 231 5.67 -6.96 8.36
N PHE A 232 6.38 -6.16 7.55
CA PHE A 232 6.81 -6.62 6.23
C PHE A 232 7.96 -7.61 6.28
N ALA A 233 8.75 -7.66 7.34
CA ALA A 233 9.68 -8.77 7.56
C ALA A 233 8.96 -10.11 7.69
N GLY A 234 7.79 -10.15 8.36
CA GLY A 234 6.98 -11.37 8.49
C GLY A 234 5.99 -11.57 7.34
N TYR A 235 5.22 -10.53 7.00
CA TYR A 235 4.09 -10.66 6.06
C TYR A 235 4.53 -10.96 4.62
N THR A 236 5.68 -10.47 4.19
CA THR A 236 6.24 -10.80 2.87
C THR A 236 6.41 -12.32 2.70
N TYR A 237 6.72 -13.01 3.78
CA TYR A 237 6.99 -14.44 3.82
C TYR A 237 5.89 -15.23 4.55
N VAL A 238 4.70 -14.65 4.66
CA VAL A 238 3.56 -15.29 5.35
C VAL A 238 3.09 -16.55 4.63
N ARG A 239 3.15 -16.59 3.30
CA ARG A 239 2.76 -17.76 2.51
C ARG A 239 3.64 -18.96 2.83
N PRO A 240 5.00 -18.92 2.70
CA PRO A 240 5.88 -20.01 3.14
C PRO A 240 5.59 -20.48 4.56
N PHE A 241 5.45 -19.56 5.51
CA PHE A 241 5.12 -19.89 6.89
C PHE A 241 3.80 -20.67 7.01
N LEU A 242 2.75 -20.24 6.32
CA LEU A 242 1.45 -20.93 6.37
C LEU A 242 1.49 -22.32 5.72
N GLU A 243 2.28 -22.48 4.66
CA GLU A 243 2.43 -23.76 3.96
C GLU A 243 3.30 -24.74 4.75
N SER A 244 4.47 -24.30 5.27
CA SER A 244 5.44 -25.18 5.93
C SER A 244 5.12 -25.44 7.40
N GLU A 245 4.83 -24.41 8.17
CA GLU A 245 4.64 -24.51 9.64
C GLU A 245 3.21 -24.85 10.02
N ALA A 246 2.21 -24.26 9.33
CA ALA A 246 0.80 -24.48 9.62
C ALA A 246 0.16 -25.58 8.77
N GLY A 247 0.85 -26.07 7.74
CA GLY A 247 0.37 -27.13 6.85
C GLY A 247 -0.86 -26.76 6.03
N LEU A 248 -1.05 -25.46 5.73
CA LEU A 248 -2.18 -25.02 4.93
C LEU A 248 -1.98 -25.38 3.46
N SER A 249 -3.05 -25.93 2.83
CA SER A 249 -3.09 -26.06 1.39
C SER A 249 -3.14 -24.69 0.69
N PRO A 250 -2.73 -24.57 -0.58
CA PRO A 250 -2.78 -23.31 -1.32
C PRO A 250 -4.13 -22.61 -1.27
N ALA A 251 -5.23 -23.37 -1.41
CA ALA A 251 -6.59 -22.83 -1.32
C ALA A 251 -6.91 -22.24 0.05
N LEU A 252 -6.44 -22.87 1.14
CA LEU A 252 -6.59 -22.35 2.50
C LEU A 252 -5.72 -21.14 2.74
N VAL A 253 -4.51 -21.07 2.17
CA VAL A 253 -3.66 -19.87 2.20
C VAL A 253 -4.38 -18.69 1.55
N ALA A 254 -4.96 -18.86 0.36
CA ALA A 254 -5.73 -17.80 -0.31
C ALA A 254 -6.92 -17.33 0.56
N ALA A 255 -7.66 -18.27 1.18
CA ALA A 255 -8.78 -17.95 2.07
C ALA A 255 -8.31 -17.21 3.34
N ALA A 256 -7.18 -17.62 3.94
CA ALA A 256 -6.61 -16.97 5.11
C ALA A 256 -6.12 -15.54 4.80
N LEU A 257 -5.49 -15.33 3.64
CA LEU A 257 -5.08 -14.00 3.18
C LEU A 257 -6.29 -13.10 2.86
N LEU A 258 -7.38 -13.66 2.33
CA LEU A 258 -8.64 -12.93 2.15
C LEU A 258 -9.21 -12.50 3.51
N ALA A 259 -9.28 -13.42 4.47
CA ALA A 259 -9.76 -13.13 5.82
C ALA A 259 -8.89 -12.07 6.50
N TYR A 260 -7.55 -12.13 6.35
CA TYR A 260 -6.62 -11.09 6.78
C TYR A 260 -6.95 -9.72 6.16
N GLY A 261 -7.14 -9.66 4.84
CA GLY A 261 -7.46 -8.42 4.13
C GLY A 261 -8.78 -7.81 4.59
N VAL A 262 -9.85 -8.62 4.70
CA VAL A 262 -11.16 -8.18 5.25
C VAL A 262 -11.01 -7.66 6.66
N ALA A 263 -10.30 -8.40 7.52
CA ALA A 263 -10.00 -7.99 8.89
C ALA A 263 -9.23 -6.66 8.93
N GLY A 264 -8.28 -6.46 8.00
CA GLY A 264 -7.54 -5.20 7.87
C GLY A 264 -8.43 -4.00 7.57
N VAL A 265 -9.40 -4.15 6.67
CA VAL A 265 -10.37 -3.08 6.40
C VAL A 265 -11.24 -2.80 7.62
N LEU A 266 -11.75 -3.82 8.30
CA LEU A 266 -12.51 -3.65 9.54
C LEU A 266 -11.66 -2.95 10.61
N GLY A 267 -10.41 -3.37 10.78
CA GLY A 267 -9.44 -2.77 11.70
C GLY A 267 -9.18 -1.30 11.39
N ASN A 268 -9.05 -0.94 10.11
CA ASN A 268 -8.88 0.46 9.71
C ASN A 268 -10.06 1.35 10.14
N PHE A 269 -11.29 0.89 9.97
CA PHE A 269 -12.48 1.63 10.40
C PHE A 269 -12.61 1.71 11.93
N VAL A 270 -12.42 0.59 12.63
CA VAL A 270 -12.52 0.53 14.10
C VAL A 270 -11.45 1.42 14.74
N VAL A 271 -10.20 1.24 14.35
CA VAL A 271 -9.07 2.02 14.87
C VAL A 271 -9.15 3.48 14.40
N GLY A 272 -9.59 3.74 13.16
CA GLY A 272 -9.80 5.08 12.65
C GLY A 272 -10.82 5.87 13.45
N SER A 273 -11.94 5.24 13.85
CA SER A 273 -12.93 5.86 14.72
C SER A 273 -12.37 6.17 16.11
N LEU A 274 -11.50 5.31 16.64
CA LEU A 274 -10.81 5.52 17.90
C LEU A 274 -9.74 6.63 17.77
N ALA A 275 -9.03 6.71 16.64
CA ALA A 275 -8.02 7.71 16.40
C ALA A 275 -8.58 9.14 16.44
N GLY A 276 -9.82 9.33 15.98
CA GLY A 276 -10.55 10.60 16.10
C GLY A 276 -10.81 11.04 17.56
N LYS A 277 -10.85 10.09 18.51
CA LYS A 277 -11.02 10.38 19.94
C LYS A 277 -9.67 10.43 20.67
N SER A 278 -8.77 9.51 20.36
CA SER A 278 -7.44 9.41 20.97
C SER A 278 -6.49 8.69 20.05
N ALA A 279 -5.59 9.43 19.39
CA ALA A 279 -4.55 8.87 18.55
C ALA A 279 -3.68 7.84 19.31
N ARG A 280 -3.39 8.09 20.61
CA ARG A 280 -2.62 7.18 21.45
C ARG A 280 -3.34 5.85 21.67
N ALA A 281 -4.63 5.90 22.05
CA ALA A 281 -5.40 4.68 22.26
C ALA A 281 -5.51 3.87 20.96
N ALA A 282 -5.69 4.54 19.83
CA ALA A 282 -5.74 3.90 18.51
C ALA A 282 -4.43 3.19 18.17
N VAL A 283 -3.28 3.84 18.38
CA VAL A 283 -1.96 3.22 18.16
C VAL A 283 -1.76 2.02 19.11
N MET A 284 -2.11 2.15 20.39
CA MET A 284 -1.97 1.07 21.36
C MET A 284 -2.81 -0.17 20.98
N VAL A 285 -4.05 0.04 20.52
CA VAL A 285 -4.94 -1.06 20.07
C VAL A 285 -4.39 -1.69 18.78
N ALA A 286 -4.03 -0.88 17.79
CA ALA A 286 -3.52 -1.37 16.51
C ALA A 286 -2.22 -2.18 16.69
N VAL A 287 -1.20 -1.55 17.29
CA VAL A 287 0.12 -2.18 17.49
C VAL A 287 0.04 -3.34 18.48
N GLY A 288 -0.78 -3.22 19.54
CA GLY A 288 -1.03 -4.30 20.49
C GLY A 288 -1.63 -5.55 19.86
N GLY A 289 -2.57 -5.38 18.92
CA GLY A 289 -3.12 -6.48 18.13
C GLY A 289 -2.06 -7.17 17.26
N VAL A 290 -1.18 -6.37 16.63
CA VAL A 290 -0.05 -6.92 15.85
C VAL A 290 0.92 -7.69 16.76
N VAL A 291 1.29 -7.12 17.93
CA VAL A 291 2.17 -7.80 18.90
C VAL A 291 1.58 -9.13 19.34
N ALA A 292 0.31 -9.14 19.72
CA ALA A 292 -0.36 -10.36 20.20
C ALA A 292 -0.36 -11.46 19.14
N ALA A 293 -0.77 -11.12 17.91
CA ALA A 293 -0.87 -12.08 16.82
C ALA A 293 0.51 -12.61 16.38
N THR A 294 1.48 -11.72 16.12
CA THR A 294 2.81 -12.12 15.64
C THR A 294 3.61 -12.87 16.70
N SER A 295 3.47 -12.49 17.99
CA SER A 295 4.08 -13.25 19.10
C SER A 295 3.47 -14.65 19.23
N ALA A 296 2.14 -14.78 19.14
CA ALA A 296 1.50 -16.09 19.19
C ALA A 296 1.93 -16.98 18.00
N LEU A 297 2.02 -16.43 16.77
CA LEU A 297 2.53 -17.15 15.60
C LEU A 297 3.99 -17.59 15.80
N ALA A 298 4.83 -16.71 16.36
CA ALA A 298 6.26 -16.96 16.57
C ALA A 298 6.57 -18.04 17.63
N PHE A 299 5.68 -18.25 18.61
CA PHE A 299 5.91 -19.10 19.77
C PHE A 299 4.95 -20.30 19.87
N GLY A 300 4.57 -20.88 18.75
CA GLY A 300 3.85 -22.15 18.67
C GLY A 300 2.36 -22.06 18.30
N GLY A 301 1.75 -20.87 18.34
CA GLY A 301 0.37 -20.69 17.92
C GLY A 301 0.13 -20.89 16.42
N GLY A 302 1.20 -20.91 15.62
CA GLY A 302 1.15 -21.14 14.18
C GLY A 302 1.17 -22.61 13.76
N ALA A 303 1.38 -23.57 14.69
CA ALA A 303 1.58 -24.99 14.36
C ALA A 303 0.32 -25.74 13.89
N ALA A 304 -0.86 -25.11 13.92
CA ALA A 304 -2.09 -25.70 13.42
C ALA A 304 -2.83 -24.72 12.49
N ALA A 305 -3.40 -25.25 11.42
CA ALA A 305 -4.07 -24.46 10.37
C ALA A 305 -5.13 -23.50 10.90
N LEU A 306 -5.97 -23.96 11.84
CA LEU A 306 -7.03 -23.12 12.42
C LEU A 306 -6.44 -21.98 13.26
N SER A 307 -5.50 -22.26 14.16
CA SER A 307 -4.90 -21.23 15.01
C SER A 307 -4.12 -20.21 14.20
N ALA A 308 -3.34 -20.66 13.20
CA ALA A 308 -2.62 -19.76 12.28
C ALA A 308 -3.59 -18.84 11.53
N SER A 309 -4.71 -19.37 11.03
CA SER A 309 -5.73 -18.58 10.31
C SER A 309 -6.40 -17.55 11.23
N VAL A 310 -6.77 -17.93 12.47
CA VAL A 310 -7.37 -17.00 13.46
C VAL A 310 -6.37 -15.91 13.85
N LEU A 311 -5.10 -16.27 14.10
CA LEU A 311 -4.06 -15.30 14.44
C LEU A 311 -3.77 -14.34 13.27
N LEU A 312 -3.86 -14.84 12.05
CA LEU A 312 -3.74 -13.98 10.85
C LEU A 312 -4.87 -12.95 10.78
N VAL A 313 -6.11 -13.33 11.11
CA VAL A 313 -7.26 -12.39 11.21
C VAL A 313 -7.00 -11.34 12.30
N VAL A 314 -6.52 -11.74 13.48
CA VAL A 314 -6.15 -10.78 14.54
C VAL A 314 -5.03 -9.85 14.10
N TRP A 315 -4.03 -10.38 13.38
CA TRP A 315 -2.98 -9.57 12.79
C TRP A 315 -3.54 -8.55 11.79
N GLY A 316 -4.43 -8.98 10.90
CA GLY A 316 -5.10 -8.09 9.95
C GLY A 316 -5.88 -6.97 10.64
N LEU A 317 -6.69 -7.29 11.65
CA LEU A 317 -7.42 -6.30 12.46
C LEU A 317 -6.49 -5.25 13.08
N GLY A 318 -5.36 -5.67 13.66
CA GLY A 318 -4.37 -4.77 14.24
C GLY A 318 -3.68 -3.92 13.16
N TYR A 319 -3.10 -4.59 12.16
CA TYR A 319 -2.29 -3.90 11.14
C TYR A 319 -3.10 -2.93 10.28
N GLY A 320 -4.36 -3.25 9.98
CA GLY A 320 -5.25 -2.35 9.24
C GLY A 320 -5.40 -0.96 9.88
N GLY A 321 -5.29 -0.88 11.21
CA GLY A 321 -5.34 0.38 11.93
C GLY A 321 -4.01 1.14 12.05
N VAL A 322 -2.88 0.52 11.70
CA VAL A 322 -1.53 1.10 11.90
C VAL A 322 -1.36 2.41 11.13
N SER A 323 -1.68 2.42 9.86
CA SER A 323 -1.53 3.59 8.99
C SER A 323 -2.30 4.79 9.52
N VAL A 324 -3.62 4.64 9.74
CA VAL A 324 -4.50 5.73 10.19
C VAL A 324 -4.15 6.23 11.58
N SER A 325 -3.77 5.33 12.50
CA SER A 325 -3.45 5.72 13.88
C SER A 325 -2.11 6.43 13.99
N THR A 326 -1.05 5.93 13.31
CA THR A 326 0.28 6.54 13.36
C THR A 326 0.33 7.86 12.58
N GLN A 327 -0.40 7.97 11.47
CA GLN A 327 -0.54 9.21 10.73
C GLN A 327 -1.28 10.27 11.54
N THR A 328 -2.40 9.90 12.21
CA THR A 328 -3.15 10.79 13.09
C THR A 328 -2.30 11.25 14.27
N TRP A 329 -1.53 10.34 14.89
CA TRP A 329 -0.58 10.70 15.95
C TRP A 329 0.43 11.74 15.46
N THR A 330 1.05 11.49 14.31
CA THR A 330 2.10 12.36 13.76
C THR A 330 1.55 13.75 13.41
N ALA A 331 0.36 13.81 12.80
CA ALA A 331 -0.32 15.06 12.46
C ALA A 331 -0.75 15.85 13.70
N ALA A 332 -1.27 15.17 14.73
CA ALA A 332 -1.68 15.80 15.98
C ALA A 332 -0.50 16.35 16.81
N ALA A 333 0.70 15.77 16.64
CA ALA A 333 1.90 16.21 17.34
C ALA A 333 2.46 17.55 16.84
N ASP A 334 2.18 17.93 15.58
CA ASP A 334 2.63 19.20 14.98
C ASP A 334 1.53 19.78 14.06
N PRO A 335 0.48 20.41 14.66
CA PRO A 335 -0.64 20.94 13.89
C PRO A 335 -0.26 22.10 12.93
N GLU A 336 0.86 22.79 13.20
CA GLU A 336 1.33 23.90 12.36
C GLU A 336 2.04 23.41 11.09
N ARG A 337 2.60 22.17 11.11
CA ARG A 337 3.37 21.61 10.00
C ARG A 337 2.89 20.22 9.57
N VAL A 338 1.55 20.04 9.54
CA VAL A 338 0.91 18.76 9.20
C VAL A 338 1.35 18.21 7.84
N GLU A 339 1.48 19.07 6.82
CA GLU A 339 1.92 18.63 5.49
C GLU A 339 3.34 18.04 5.52
N ALA A 340 4.28 18.72 6.19
CA ALA A 340 5.67 18.27 6.26
C ALA A 340 5.80 16.98 7.08
N SER A 341 5.10 16.89 8.22
CA SER A 341 5.12 15.71 9.07
C SER A 341 4.45 14.49 8.40
N SER A 342 3.35 14.71 7.67
CA SER A 342 2.67 13.64 6.92
C SER A 342 3.50 13.16 5.72
N ALA A 343 4.18 14.06 5.00
CA ALA A 343 5.07 13.69 3.91
C ALA A 343 6.25 12.85 4.39
N LEU A 344 6.87 13.24 5.52
CA LEU A 344 7.97 12.50 6.13
C LEU A 344 7.50 11.14 6.65
N TRP A 345 6.32 11.08 7.30
CA TRP A 345 5.71 9.84 7.73
C TRP A 345 5.48 8.88 6.55
N ALA A 346 4.92 9.38 5.44
CA ALA A 346 4.66 8.55 4.26
C ALA A 346 5.96 8.00 3.64
N GLY A 347 7.01 8.83 3.55
CA GLY A 347 8.32 8.40 3.09
C GLY A 347 8.94 7.33 4.00
N ALA A 348 8.89 7.52 5.32
CA ALA A 348 9.38 6.56 6.30
C ALA A 348 8.59 5.25 6.27
N PHE A 349 7.26 5.32 6.11
CA PHE A 349 6.39 4.15 5.98
C PHE A 349 6.78 3.28 4.78
N ASN A 350 6.92 3.88 3.59
CA ASN A 350 7.30 3.16 2.37
C ASN A 350 8.74 2.60 2.45
N ALA A 351 9.68 3.36 3.00
CA ALA A 351 11.03 2.86 3.23
C ALA A 351 11.05 1.65 4.16
N SER A 352 10.18 1.64 5.18
CA SER A 352 10.06 0.53 6.13
C SER A 352 9.49 -0.74 5.50
N ILE A 353 8.59 -0.62 4.52
CA ILE A 353 8.12 -1.75 3.71
C ILE A 353 9.31 -2.43 3.02
N ALA A 354 10.10 -1.65 2.30
CA ALA A 354 11.23 -2.15 1.54
C ALA A 354 12.31 -2.78 2.45
N VAL A 355 12.71 -2.08 3.51
CA VAL A 355 13.73 -2.58 4.46
C VAL A 355 13.23 -3.82 5.21
N GLY A 356 11.96 -3.83 5.63
CA GLY A 356 11.34 -4.98 6.28
C GLY A 356 11.39 -6.23 5.40
N SER A 357 11.05 -6.10 4.13
CA SER A 357 11.10 -7.22 3.17
C SER A 357 12.52 -7.75 2.98
N VAL A 358 13.55 -6.88 2.92
CA VAL A 358 14.97 -7.31 2.87
C VAL A 358 15.39 -8.06 4.14
N VAL A 359 15.06 -7.48 5.31
CA VAL A 359 15.38 -8.10 6.60
C VAL A 359 14.72 -9.47 6.71
N GLY A 360 13.43 -9.57 6.37
CA GLY A 360 12.71 -10.83 6.35
C GLY A 360 13.34 -11.86 5.40
N GLY A 361 13.80 -11.42 4.21
CA GLY A 361 14.47 -12.27 3.23
C GLY A 361 15.77 -12.86 3.75
N ALA A 362 16.61 -12.03 4.37
CA ALA A 362 17.85 -12.52 4.99
C ALA A 362 17.58 -13.49 6.16
N VAL A 363 16.50 -13.25 6.90
CA VAL A 363 16.11 -14.11 8.04
C VAL A 363 15.54 -15.43 7.58
N ILE A 364 14.65 -15.45 6.56
CA ILE A 364 14.05 -16.70 6.08
C ILE A 364 15.10 -17.62 5.47
N ASP A 365 16.01 -17.07 4.67
CA ASP A 365 17.09 -17.84 4.03
C ASP A 365 18.12 -18.39 5.04
N GLY A 366 18.31 -17.69 6.18
CA GLY A 366 19.30 -18.08 7.20
C GLY A 366 18.73 -18.84 8.39
N ALA A 367 17.47 -18.62 8.77
CA ALA A 367 16.90 -19.09 10.04
C ALA A 367 15.48 -19.66 9.94
N GLY A 368 14.90 -19.68 8.72
CA GLY A 368 13.62 -20.29 8.40
C GLY A 368 12.40 -19.44 8.73
N GLU A 369 11.22 -19.98 8.44
CA GLU A 369 9.93 -19.29 8.40
C GLU A 369 9.47 -18.82 9.78
N THR A 370 9.68 -19.60 10.81
CA THR A 370 9.32 -19.20 12.20
C THR A 370 10.15 -18.00 12.67
N ALA A 371 11.40 -17.85 12.19
CA ALA A 371 12.27 -16.75 12.59
C ALA A 371 11.76 -15.40 12.05
N VAL A 372 11.14 -15.35 10.86
CA VAL A 372 10.55 -14.10 10.35
C VAL A 372 9.38 -13.65 11.20
N MET A 373 8.58 -14.56 11.78
CA MET A 373 7.52 -14.22 12.72
C MET A 373 8.08 -13.66 14.05
N ARG A 374 9.24 -14.14 14.51
CA ARG A 374 9.94 -13.57 15.67
C ARG A 374 10.43 -12.15 15.40
N VAL A 375 10.95 -11.87 14.20
CA VAL A 375 11.34 -10.50 13.80
C VAL A 375 10.12 -9.60 13.72
N ALA A 376 9.00 -10.07 13.18
CA ALA A 376 7.75 -9.33 13.15
C ALA A 376 7.26 -8.97 14.57
N ALA A 377 7.26 -9.95 15.46
CA ALA A 377 6.89 -9.77 16.87
C ALA A 377 7.81 -8.77 17.58
N PHE A 378 9.13 -8.89 17.37
CA PHE A 378 10.11 -7.98 17.97
C PHE A 378 9.93 -6.54 17.50
N GLY A 379 9.77 -6.31 16.18
CA GLY A 379 9.52 -4.97 15.63
C GLY A 379 8.23 -4.35 16.17
N ALA A 380 7.15 -5.13 16.22
CA ALA A 380 5.88 -4.71 16.79
C ALA A 380 5.97 -4.40 18.29
N LEU A 381 6.70 -5.23 19.05
CA LEU A 381 6.94 -5.02 20.49
C LEU A 381 7.73 -3.72 20.74
N CYS A 382 8.80 -3.48 19.98
CA CYS A 382 9.56 -2.24 20.06
C CYS A 382 8.67 -1.02 19.75
N ALA A 383 7.82 -1.09 18.72
CA ALA A 383 6.85 -0.04 18.41
C ALA A 383 5.86 0.18 19.56
N PHE A 384 5.37 -0.90 20.17
CA PHE A 384 4.46 -0.82 21.31
C PHE A 384 5.11 -0.15 22.53
N VAL A 385 6.34 -0.51 22.84
CA VAL A 385 7.11 0.12 23.94
C VAL A 385 7.28 1.62 23.69
N VAL A 386 7.65 2.02 22.47
CA VAL A 386 7.73 3.45 22.12
C VAL A 386 6.37 4.14 22.31
N ALA A 387 5.25 3.51 21.89
CA ALA A 387 3.91 4.06 22.05
C ALA A 387 3.47 4.20 23.53
N VAL A 388 3.93 3.28 24.40
CA VAL A 388 3.69 3.37 25.86
C VAL A 388 4.45 4.52 26.49
N VAL A 389 5.75 4.66 26.16
CA VAL A 389 6.65 5.65 26.76
C VAL A 389 6.38 7.05 26.21
N ALA A 390 6.16 7.16 24.90
CA ALA A 390 5.89 8.45 24.28
C ALA A 390 4.49 8.96 24.66
N ARG A 391 4.43 10.25 24.99
CA ARG A 391 3.15 10.96 25.22
C ARG A 391 3.03 12.04 24.16
N PRO A 392 1.99 12.01 23.30
CA PRO A 392 1.71 13.18 22.49
C PRO A 392 1.46 14.36 23.44
N ARG A 393 2.22 15.43 23.28
CA ARG A 393 1.91 16.67 24.00
C ARG A 393 0.54 17.12 23.50
N ARG A 394 -0.39 17.36 24.43
CA ARG A 394 -1.70 17.97 24.16
C ARG A 394 -1.51 19.41 23.73
#